data_ad174c4cf4bea4a1e803ef9b94d21ee9
#
_entry.id   ad174c4cf4bea4a1e803ef9b94d21ee9
#
_cell.length_a   1.000
_cell.length_b   1.000
_cell.length_c   1.000
_cell.angle_alpha   90.00
_cell.angle_beta   90.00
_cell.angle_gamma   90.00
#
_symmetry.space_group_name_H-M   'P 1'
#
loop_
_entity.id
_entity.type
_entity.pdbx_description
1 polymer ?
#
loop_
_entity_poly.entity_id
_entity_poly.type
_entity_poly.pdbx_seq_one_letter_code
_entity_poly.pdbx_strand_id
1 'polypeptide(L)'
;MTNTREMLDASPTGVPAGAPQVAAAIDACLDCLQSCTSCADADLAEKDVGDLSTCIALCVTCADVCDVMARVLSRPASSDSVLVHRLLQACVRTCTSCAEECGRHAAHHRHCAICEQVCRTCIDACTSLLDAKAFAELH
;
A
#
# COMPACT_ATOMS: atom_id res chain seq x y z
N MET A 1 10.66 -11.70 6.15
CA MET A 1 9.83 -11.82 7.36
C MET A 1 9.78 -10.49 8.06
N THR A 2 8.64 -10.14 8.59
CA THR A 2 8.44 -8.85 9.25
C THR A 2 8.14 -9.05 10.73
N ASN A 3 8.40 -8.02 11.53
CA ASN A 3 8.07 -7.99 12.95
C ASN A 3 6.70 -7.34 13.20
N THR A 4 5.93 -7.11 12.14
CA THR A 4 4.71 -6.31 12.20
C THR A 4 3.74 -6.80 13.26
N ARG A 5 3.37 -8.08 13.21
CA ARG A 5 2.42 -8.66 14.17
C ARG A 5 2.94 -8.63 15.59
N GLU A 6 4.21 -8.97 15.78
CA GLU A 6 4.84 -8.96 17.10
C GLU A 6 4.85 -7.56 17.71
N MET A 7 5.16 -6.54 16.91
CA MET A 7 5.16 -5.15 17.37
C MET A 7 3.75 -4.70 17.77
N LEU A 8 2.75 -5.06 16.96
CA LEU A 8 1.36 -4.73 17.28
C LEU A 8 0.91 -5.40 18.57
N ASP A 9 1.22 -6.69 18.72
CA ASP A 9 0.85 -7.47 19.91
C ASP A 9 1.56 -6.98 21.16
N ALA A 10 2.75 -6.39 21.04
CA ALA A 10 3.53 -5.87 22.15
C ALA A 10 3.05 -4.50 22.64
N SER A 11 2.13 -3.84 21.93
CA SER A 11 1.62 -2.53 22.35
C SER A 11 0.87 -2.64 23.68
N PRO A 12 1.14 -1.74 24.67
CA PRO A 12 0.45 -1.76 25.96
C PRO A 12 -1.06 -1.59 25.88
N THR A 13 -1.57 -0.93 24.84
CA THR A 13 -3.00 -0.73 24.65
C THR A 13 -3.67 -1.91 23.96
N GLY A 14 -2.89 -2.91 23.55
CA GLY A 14 -3.37 -4.04 22.79
C GLY A 14 -3.69 -3.67 21.36
N VAL A 15 -4.13 -4.64 20.60
CA VAL A 15 -4.53 -4.43 19.21
C VAL A 15 -6.05 -4.65 19.12
N PRO A 16 -6.79 -3.74 18.47
CA PRO A 16 -8.23 -3.90 18.32
C PRO A 16 -8.58 -5.14 17.51
N ALA A 17 -9.84 -5.56 17.56
CA ALA A 17 -10.37 -6.59 16.69
C ALA A 17 -9.99 -6.22 15.24
N GLY A 18 -9.50 -7.19 14.47
CA GLY A 18 -8.98 -6.90 13.13
C GLY A 18 -7.46 -6.79 13.06
N ALA A 19 -6.76 -7.13 14.15
CA ALA A 19 -5.28 -7.11 14.17
C ALA A 19 -4.62 -7.86 13.01
N PRO A 20 -5.11 -9.05 12.59
CA PRO A 20 -4.54 -9.72 11.42
C PRO A 20 -4.66 -8.88 10.15
N GLN A 21 -5.78 -8.19 9.96
CA GLN A 21 -6.00 -7.32 8.80
C GLN A 21 -5.09 -6.08 8.87
N VAL A 22 -4.87 -5.53 10.06
CA VAL A 22 -3.95 -4.38 10.25
C VAL A 22 -2.53 -4.80 9.88
N ALA A 23 -2.05 -5.93 10.41
CA ALA A 23 -0.71 -6.42 10.10
C ALA A 23 -0.53 -6.70 8.59
N ALA A 24 -1.53 -7.32 7.97
CA ALA A 24 -1.50 -7.60 6.53
C ALA A 24 -1.44 -6.32 5.71
N ALA A 25 -2.21 -5.30 6.09
CA ALA A 25 -2.21 -4.01 5.40
C ALA A 25 -0.87 -3.29 5.53
N ILE A 26 -0.26 -3.30 6.72
CA ILE A 26 1.07 -2.72 6.94
C ILE A 26 2.08 -3.40 6.01
N ASP A 27 2.13 -4.72 6.03
CA ASP A 27 3.09 -5.49 5.23
C ASP A 27 2.88 -5.25 3.73
N ALA A 28 1.63 -5.23 3.28
CA ALA A 28 1.32 -4.96 1.87
C ALA A 28 1.71 -3.54 1.46
N CYS A 29 1.51 -2.56 2.34
CA CYS A 29 1.93 -1.18 2.08
C CYS A 29 3.47 -1.06 2.01
N LEU A 30 4.19 -1.74 2.87
CA LEU A 30 5.67 -1.75 2.84
C LEU A 30 6.18 -2.39 1.56
N ASP A 31 5.59 -3.50 1.14
CA ASP A 31 5.94 -4.15 -0.12
C ASP A 31 5.64 -3.24 -1.32
N CYS A 32 4.50 -2.57 -1.28
CA CYS A 32 4.08 -1.66 -2.34
C CYS A 32 4.98 -0.43 -2.41
N LEU A 33 5.36 0.14 -1.26
CA LEU A 33 6.33 1.23 -1.18
C LEU A 33 7.63 0.86 -1.89
N GLN A 34 8.18 -0.29 -1.55
CA GLN A 34 9.44 -0.74 -2.14
C GLN A 34 9.29 -1.01 -3.64
N SER A 35 8.26 -1.75 -4.04
CA SER A 35 8.06 -2.12 -5.44
C SER A 35 7.80 -0.92 -6.34
N CYS A 36 6.98 0.03 -5.89
CA CYS A 36 6.71 1.26 -6.64
C CYS A 36 7.96 2.10 -6.78
N THR A 37 8.76 2.21 -5.72
CA THR A 37 10.03 2.95 -5.75
C THR A 37 11.00 2.32 -6.76
N SER A 38 11.15 0.99 -6.72
CA SER A 38 12.02 0.27 -7.65
C SER A 38 11.51 0.34 -9.09
N CYS A 39 10.18 0.26 -9.28
CA CYS A 39 9.58 0.34 -10.61
C CYS A 39 9.82 1.73 -11.23
N ALA A 40 9.65 2.80 -10.46
CA ALA A 40 9.91 4.16 -10.94
C ALA A 40 11.38 4.32 -11.36
N ASP A 41 12.29 3.82 -10.58
CA ASP A 41 13.72 3.87 -10.91
C ASP A 41 14.04 3.04 -12.16
N ALA A 42 13.47 1.84 -12.26
CA ALA A 42 13.65 0.97 -13.43
C ALA A 42 13.07 1.60 -14.70
N ASP A 43 11.90 2.26 -14.59
CA ASP A 43 11.30 3.00 -15.71
C ASP A 43 12.28 4.05 -16.27
N LEU A 44 12.97 4.77 -15.38
CA LEU A 44 13.94 5.80 -15.76
C LEU A 44 15.13 5.22 -16.54
N ALA A 45 15.44 3.95 -16.35
CA ALA A 45 16.54 3.27 -17.02
C ALA A 45 16.14 2.61 -18.35
N GLU A 46 14.85 2.59 -18.66
CA GLU A 46 14.35 1.98 -19.89
C GLU A 46 14.58 2.87 -21.10
N LYS A 47 14.77 2.25 -22.27
CA LYS A 47 14.97 2.97 -23.53
C LYS A 47 13.72 3.76 -23.93
N ASP A 48 12.53 3.26 -23.59
CA ASP A 48 11.25 3.89 -23.88
C ASP A 48 10.73 4.76 -22.72
N VAL A 49 11.64 5.36 -21.96
CA VAL A 49 11.33 6.15 -20.76
C VAL A 49 10.26 7.21 -21.00
N GLY A 50 10.22 7.81 -22.19
CA GLY A 50 9.20 8.80 -22.53
C GLY A 50 7.79 8.25 -22.47
N ASP A 51 7.59 6.99 -22.81
CA ASP A 51 6.29 6.34 -22.76
C ASP A 51 5.91 5.91 -21.32
N LEU A 52 6.87 6.00 -20.38
CA LEU A 52 6.69 5.54 -19.01
C LEU A 52 6.50 6.69 -18.00
N SER A 53 6.39 7.93 -18.48
CA SER A 53 6.32 9.10 -17.60
C SER A 53 5.14 9.05 -16.64
N THR A 54 3.97 8.62 -17.10
CA THR A 54 2.79 8.45 -16.25
C THR A 54 3.00 7.34 -15.22
N CYS A 55 3.61 6.23 -15.64
CA CYS A 55 3.95 5.13 -14.74
C CYS A 55 4.89 5.60 -13.62
N ILE A 56 5.93 6.36 -13.96
CA ILE A 56 6.87 6.94 -12.99
C ILE A 56 6.12 7.79 -11.97
N ALA A 57 5.30 8.72 -12.44
CA ALA A 57 4.57 9.63 -11.57
C ALA A 57 3.63 8.89 -10.62
N LEU A 58 2.88 7.92 -11.13
CA LEU A 58 1.95 7.14 -10.31
C LEU A 58 2.67 6.22 -9.33
N CYS A 59 3.79 5.62 -9.73
CA CYS A 59 4.60 4.81 -8.83
C CYS A 59 5.15 5.64 -7.66
N VAL A 60 5.67 6.83 -7.93
CA VAL A 60 6.20 7.72 -6.89
C VAL A 60 5.09 8.13 -5.91
N THR A 61 3.93 8.54 -6.42
CA THR A 61 2.79 8.91 -5.58
C THR A 61 2.29 7.72 -4.76
N CYS A 62 2.19 6.55 -5.37
CA CYS A 62 1.76 5.34 -4.68
C CYS A 62 2.73 4.97 -3.56
N ALA A 63 4.03 5.07 -3.80
CA ALA A 63 5.05 4.83 -2.78
C ALA A 63 4.88 5.79 -1.60
N ASP A 64 4.66 7.08 -1.87
CA ASP A 64 4.46 8.08 -0.82
C ASP A 64 3.22 7.77 0.03
N VAL A 65 2.10 7.44 -0.60
CA VAL A 65 0.86 7.14 0.12
C VAL A 65 0.99 5.85 0.93
N CYS A 66 1.61 4.82 0.36
CA CYS A 66 1.85 3.56 1.07
C CYS A 66 2.78 3.74 2.27
N ASP A 67 3.78 4.59 2.16
CA ASP A 67 4.67 4.92 3.27
C ASP A 67 3.89 5.54 4.44
N VAL A 68 3.10 6.56 4.15
CA VAL A 68 2.24 7.20 5.16
C VAL A 68 1.29 6.17 5.77
N MET A 69 0.67 5.34 4.95
CA MET A 69 -0.31 4.36 5.40
C MET A 69 0.32 3.33 6.35
N ALA A 70 1.47 2.78 5.97
CA ALA A 70 2.19 1.81 6.81
C ALA A 70 2.55 2.41 8.17
N ARG A 71 3.01 3.66 8.18
CA ARG A 71 3.42 4.35 9.41
C ARG A 71 2.23 4.66 10.31
N VAL A 72 1.14 5.13 9.74
CA VAL A 72 -0.07 5.46 10.53
C VAL A 72 -0.68 4.18 11.12
N LEU A 73 -0.80 3.12 10.33
CA LEU A 73 -1.32 1.84 10.82
C LEU A 73 -0.43 1.21 11.90
N SER A 74 0.86 1.55 11.90
CA SER A 74 1.81 1.06 12.90
C SER A 74 1.68 1.75 14.26
N ARG A 75 0.86 2.80 14.35
CA ARG A 75 0.61 3.58 15.57
C ARG A 75 -0.85 3.49 16.01
N PRO A 76 -1.38 2.28 16.30
CA PRO A 76 -2.82 2.15 16.60
C PRO A 76 -3.23 2.89 17.88
N ALA A 77 -2.33 3.02 18.85
CA ALA A 77 -2.62 3.66 20.14
C ALA A 77 -2.91 5.17 20.00
N SER A 78 -2.37 5.83 18.99
CA SER A 78 -2.49 7.27 18.80
C SER A 78 -3.23 7.65 17.51
N SER A 79 -3.80 6.68 16.80
CA SER A 79 -4.48 6.94 15.53
C SER A 79 -5.89 7.48 15.72
N ASP A 80 -6.25 8.45 14.88
CA ASP A 80 -7.62 8.91 14.70
C ASP A 80 -8.30 7.97 13.70
N SER A 81 -9.38 7.33 14.12
CA SER A 81 -10.07 6.33 13.28
C SER A 81 -10.66 6.92 12.00
N VAL A 82 -11.15 8.16 12.04
CA VAL A 82 -11.67 8.82 10.84
C VAL A 82 -10.55 9.08 9.83
N LEU A 83 -9.41 9.56 10.32
CA LEU A 83 -8.24 9.78 9.48
C LEU A 83 -7.74 8.46 8.86
N VAL A 84 -7.65 7.41 9.66
CA VAL A 84 -7.22 6.09 9.15
C VAL A 84 -8.15 5.61 8.04
N HIS A 85 -9.45 5.75 8.23
CA HIS A 85 -10.44 5.36 7.21
C HIS A 85 -10.23 6.12 5.90
N ARG A 86 -10.05 7.44 5.99
CA ARG A 86 -9.81 8.30 4.81
C ARG A 86 -8.49 7.95 4.12
N LEU A 87 -7.45 7.69 4.89
CA LEU A 87 -6.14 7.29 4.34
C LEU A 87 -6.23 5.93 3.65
N LEU A 88 -6.96 4.98 4.21
CA LEU A 88 -7.17 3.68 3.56
C LEU A 88 -7.88 3.83 2.23
N GLN A 89 -8.92 4.68 2.18
CA GLN A 89 -9.61 4.97 0.92
C GLN A 89 -8.68 5.59 -0.11
N ALA A 90 -7.85 6.55 0.31
CA ALA A 90 -6.86 7.18 -0.56
C ALA A 90 -5.81 6.17 -1.04
N CYS A 91 -5.36 5.29 -0.16
CA CYS A 91 -4.40 4.24 -0.50
C CYS A 91 -4.95 3.28 -1.54
N VAL A 92 -6.18 2.81 -1.36
CA VAL A 92 -6.86 1.95 -2.34
C VAL A 92 -6.95 2.65 -3.69
N ARG A 93 -7.34 3.92 -3.69
CA ARG A 93 -7.45 4.71 -4.93
C ARG A 93 -6.10 4.83 -5.65
N THR A 94 -5.05 5.17 -4.91
CA THR A 94 -3.71 5.37 -5.48
C THR A 94 -3.13 4.06 -6.00
N CYS A 95 -3.27 2.98 -5.23
CA CYS A 95 -2.81 1.65 -5.66
C CYS A 95 -3.56 1.16 -6.90
N THR A 96 -4.86 1.47 -7.00
CA THR A 96 -5.67 1.11 -8.17
C THR A 96 -5.14 1.81 -9.42
N SER A 97 -4.91 3.12 -9.35
CA SER A 97 -4.38 3.88 -10.47
C SER A 97 -3.00 3.39 -10.90
N CYS A 98 -2.13 3.10 -9.91
CA CYS A 98 -0.79 2.58 -10.17
C CYS A 98 -0.84 1.18 -10.80
N ALA A 99 -1.71 0.29 -10.29
CA ALA A 99 -1.86 -1.05 -10.84
C ALA A 99 -2.33 -1.01 -12.30
N GLU A 100 -3.30 -0.16 -12.61
CA GLU A 100 -3.80 -0.01 -13.97
C GLU A 100 -2.71 0.47 -14.93
N GLU A 101 -1.94 1.47 -14.51
CA GLU A 101 -0.87 2.00 -15.36
C GLU A 101 0.27 0.99 -15.52
N CYS A 102 0.73 0.36 -14.45
CA CYS A 102 1.74 -0.70 -14.53
C CYS A 102 1.27 -1.86 -15.41
N GLY A 103 -0.03 -2.19 -15.35
CA GLY A 103 -0.64 -3.24 -16.17
C GLY A 103 -0.52 -2.96 -17.66
N ARG A 104 -0.56 -1.70 -18.08
CA ARG A 104 -0.39 -1.32 -19.48
C ARG A 104 1.01 -1.64 -20.01
N HIS A 105 2.01 -1.67 -19.14
CA HIS A 105 3.42 -1.90 -19.50
C HIS A 105 3.91 -3.29 -19.11
N ALA A 106 3.07 -4.10 -18.46
CA ALA A 106 3.45 -5.39 -17.88
C ALA A 106 3.96 -6.39 -18.92
N ALA A 107 3.43 -6.34 -20.16
CA ALA A 107 3.84 -7.25 -21.23
C ALA A 107 5.27 -6.97 -21.71
N HIS A 108 5.76 -5.75 -21.54
CA HIS A 108 7.07 -5.32 -22.06
C HIS A 108 8.11 -5.11 -20.98
N HIS A 109 7.70 -4.92 -19.72
CA HIS A 109 8.58 -4.62 -18.61
C HIS A 109 8.19 -5.47 -17.39
N ARG A 110 9.10 -6.40 -17.03
CA ARG A 110 8.84 -7.29 -15.91
C ARG A 110 8.64 -6.54 -14.58
N HIS A 111 9.40 -5.45 -14.36
CA HIS A 111 9.23 -4.67 -13.13
C HIS A 111 7.84 -4.03 -13.03
N CYS A 112 7.23 -3.67 -14.17
CA CYS A 112 5.86 -3.18 -14.20
C CYS A 112 4.87 -4.32 -13.88
N ALA A 113 5.11 -5.53 -14.36
CA ALA A 113 4.26 -6.69 -14.06
C ALA A 113 4.31 -7.02 -12.56
N ILE A 114 5.49 -6.98 -11.96
CA ILE A 114 5.66 -7.20 -10.51
C ILE A 114 4.95 -6.10 -9.72
N CYS A 115 5.17 -4.85 -10.10
CA CYS A 115 4.56 -3.70 -9.43
C CYS A 115 3.04 -3.75 -9.49
N GLU A 116 2.48 -4.11 -10.64
CA GLU A 116 1.03 -4.31 -10.77
C GLU A 116 0.51 -5.32 -9.75
N GLN A 117 1.15 -6.48 -9.65
CA GLN A 117 0.72 -7.54 -8.74
C GLN A 117 0.81 -7.10 -7.28
N VAL A 118 1.89 -6.41 -6.91
CA VAL A 118 2.08 -5.92 -5.54
C VAL A 118 1.05 -4.85 -5.20
N CYS A 119 0.74 -3.95 -6.14
CA CYS A 119 -0.32 -2.95 -5.96
C CYS A 119 -1.68 -3.61 -5.74
N ARG A 120 -2.01 -4.67 -6.51
CA ARG A 120 -3.29 -5.39 -6.35
C ARG A 120 -3.39 -6.09 -5.00
N THR A 121 -2.29 -6.67 -4.53
CA THR A 121 -2.24 -7.25 -3.18
C THR A 121 -2.49 -6.18 -2.11
N CYS A 122 -1.92 -5.00 -2.29
CA CYS A 122 -2.13 -3.88 -1.37
C CYS A 122 -3.58 -3.40 -1.39
N ILE A 123 -4.21 -3.33 -2.56
CA ILE A 123 -5.64 -3.00 -2.70
C ILE A 123 -6.48 -3.99 -1.88
N ASP A 124 -6.22 -5.28 -2.04
CA ASP A 124 -6.98 -6.32 -1.35
C ASP A 124 -6.82 -6.23 0.17
N ALA A 125 -5.59 -6.03 0.64
CA ALA A 125 -5.31 -5.93 2.07
C ALA A 125 -5.96 -4.68 2.70
N CYS A 126 -5.87 -3.54 2.02
CA CYS A 126 -6.48 -2.29 2.52
C CYS A 126 -8.01 -2.35 2.45
N THR A 127 -8.57 -2.94 1.40
CA THR A 127 -10.02 -3.14 1.27
C THR A 127 -10.54 -4.07 2.36
N SER A 128 -9.82 -5.16 2.63
CA SER A 128 -10.18 -6.09 3.70
C SER A 128 -10.22 -5.37 5.06
N LEU A 129 -9.27 -4.48 5.32
CA LEU A 129 -9.25 -3.70 6.55
C LEU A 129 -10.40 -2.70 6.61
N LEU A 130 -10.72 -2.03 5.50
CA LEU A 130 -11.88 -1.11 5.41
C LEU A 130 -13.18 -1.84 5.70
N ASP A 131 -13.30 -3.08 5.24
CA ASP A 131 -14.51 -3.91 5.41
C ASP A 131 -14.56 -4.60 6.77
N ALA A 132 -13.48 -4.55 7.56
CA ALA A 132 -13.44 -5.20 8.86
C ALA A 132 -14.44 -4.53 9.81
N LYS A 133 -15.23 -5.35 10.53
CA LYS A 133 -16.30 -4.89 11.39
C LYS A 133 -15.84 -3.88 12.44
N ALA A 134 -14.67 -4.10 13.00
CA ALA A 134 -14.09 -3.21 14.01
C ALA A 134 -13.87 -1.79 13.48
N PHE A 135 -13.52 -1.64 12.19
CA PHE A 135 -13.37 -0.34 11.55
C PHE A 135 -14.72 0.29 11.18
N ALA A 136 -15.67 -0.51 10.74
CA ALA A 136 -17.01 -0.02 10.39
C ALA A 136 -17.73 0.60 11.60
N GLU A 137 -17.52 0.05 12.79
CA GLU A 137 -18.15 0.54 14.03
C GLU A 137 -17.54 1.87 14.52
N LEU A 138 -16.39 2.26 14.02
CA LEU A 138 -15.71 3.51 14.41
C LEU A 138 -16.15 4.71 13.56
N HIS A 139 -17.00 4.49 12.61
CA HIS A 139 -17.47 5.51 11.67
C HIS A 139 -18.98 5.60 11.67
#